data_9b372f6893b00d10be6a478abd9c669a
#
_entry.id   9b372f6893b00d10be6a478abd9c669a
#
_cell.length_a   1.000
_cell.length_b   1.000
_cell.length_c   1.000
_cell.angle_alpha   90.00
_cell.angle_beta   90.00
_cell.angle_gamma   90.00
#
_symmetry.space_group_name_H-M   'P 1'
#
loop_
_entity.id
_entity.type
_entity.pdbx_description
1 polymer ?
#
loop_
_entity_poly.entity_id
_entity_poly.type
_entity_poly.pdbx_seq_one_letter_code
_entity_poly.pdbx_strand_id
1 'polypeptide(L)'
;DAKKVIDSIDTYFRENEIENGRINIAGGEPLMYRRLDDIIDYIAEKNINISIITNGALLTEERIAAWSGKVAMIGISIDAINADADIHIGRCDALKNTNDLEHLIRMAKAIHKAGIKLKINTVVSKANLDEDMLSVYEALKPDRLKLIYIHVVHNVNEWPETMDLIPTVGEYNQFVEKNRYEENCELVLERPMEMENSYFMINPHGEVYINCFGLEKKYGNSIYEPLSEIFSRLPFDKKKFDLRYEDETI
;
A
#
# COMPACT_ATOMS: atom_id res chain seq x y z
N ASP A 1 -19.45 -6.18 9.29
CA ASP A 1 -18.52 -5.41 10.12
C ASP A 1 -17.80 -4.33 9.30
N ALA A 2 -17.34 -4.58 8.06
CA ALA A 2 -16.65 -3.57 7.26
C ALA A 2 -17.41 -2.23 7.11
N LYS A 3 -18.72 -2.25 6.88
CA LYS A 3 -19.53 -1.02 6.81
C LYS A 3 -19.53 -0.24 8.13
N LYS A 4 -19.56 -0.92 9.28
CA LYS A 4 -19.48 -0.26 10.58
C LYS A 4 -18.11 0.42 10.79
N VAL A 5 -17.03 -0.22 10.32
CA VAL A 5 -15.69 0.38 10.33
C VAL A 5 -15.66 1.65 9.47
N ILE A 6 -16.23 1.59 8.26
CA ILE A 6 -16.33 2.73 7.35
C ILE A 6 -17.17 3.86 7.97
N ASP A 7 -18.28 3.53 8.63
CA ASP A 7 -19.14 4.50 9.31
C ASP A 7 -18.40 5.19 10.47
N SER A 8 -17.58 4.44 11.22
CA SER A 8 -16.75 5.00 12.29
C SER A 8 -15.68 5.97 11.73
N ILE A 9 -15.06 5.62 10.59
CA ILE A 9 -14.08 6.49 9.91
C ILE A 9 -14.78 7.76 9.38
N ASP A 10 -15.92 7.61 8.72
CA ASP A 10 -16.71 8.73 8.20
C ASP A 10 -17.14 9.69 9.33
N THR A 11 -17.58 9.14 10.47
CA THR A 11 -17.90 9.93 11.65
C THR A 11 -16.69 10.71 12.16
N TYR A 12 -15.54 10.04 12.27
CA TYR A 12 -14.30 10.69 12.70
C TYR A 12 -13.85 11.80 11.74
N PHE A 13 -13.94 11.59 10.42
CA PHE A 13 -13.59 12.62 9.44
C PHE A 13 -14.49 13.84 9.55
N ARG A 14 -15.80 13.66 9.72
CA ARG A 14 -16.75 14.76 9.89
C ARG A 14 -16.57 15.52 11.19
N GLU A 15 -16.34 14.83 12.32
CA GLU A 15 -16.14 15.45 13.63
C GLU A 15 -14.82 16.25 13.71
N ASN A 16 -13.83 15.90 12.88
CA ASN A 16 -12.52 16.57 12.85
C ASN A 16 -12.31 17.43 11.59
N GLU A 17 -13.37 17.72 10.84
CA GLU A 17 -13.34 18.57 9.63
C GLU A 17 -12.28 18.13 8.60
N ILE A 18 -12.09 16.80 8.44
CA ILE A 18 -11.15 16.22 7.49
C ILE A 18 -11.82 16.09 6.12
N GLU A 19 -11.62 17.06 5.24
CA GLU A 19 -12.27 17.11 3.93
C GLU A 19 -11.68 16.10 2.92
N ASN A 20 -10.37 15.84 2.98
CA ASN A 20 -9.66 14.98 2.03
C ASN A 20 -9.24 13.64 2.65
N GLY A 21 -10.08 13.11 3.55
CA GLY A 21 -9.82 11.82 4.19
C GLY A 21 -9.73 10.69 3.16
N ARG A 22 -8.82 9.75 3.40
CA ARG A 22 -8.60 8.61 2.50
C ARG A 22 -8.66 7.29 3.25
N ILE A 23 -9.35 6.30 2.67
CA ILE A 23 -9.27 4.90 3.07
C ILE A 23 -8.37 4.16 2.09
N ASN A 24 -7.29 3.59 2.61
CA ASN A 24 -6.41 2.71 1.84
C ASN A 24 -6.81 1.26 2.10
N ILE A 25 -7.38 0.60 1.10
CA ILE A 25 -7.76 -0.81 1.18
C ILE A 25 -6.54 -1.66 0.86
N ALA A 26 -6.07 -2.38 1.86
CA ALA A 26 -4.92 -3.26 1.78
C ALA A 26 -5.20 -4.55 2.60
N GLY A 27 -4.21 -5.40 2.75
CA GLY A 27 -4.33 -6.67 3.46
C GLY A 27 -3.78 -7.77 2.58
N GLY A 28 -4.01 -9.04 2.78
CA GLY A 28 -3.47 -10.09 1.93
C GLY A 28 -3.59 -9.74 0.43
N GLU A 29 -4.70 -10.09 -0.22
CA GLU A 29 -5.02 -9.59 -1.57
C GLU A 29 -6.49 -9.11 -1.58
N PRO A 30 -6.73 -7.79 -1.63
CA PRO A 30 -8.09 -7.24 -1.59
C PRO A 30 -9.00 -7.75 -2.71
N LEU A 31 -8.43 -8.00 -3.90
CA LEU A 31 -9.20 -8.45 -5.08
C LEU A 31 -9.78 -9.85 -4.93
N MET A 32 -9.31 -10.64 -3.97
CA MET A 32 -9.91 -11.92 -3.60
C MET A 32 -11.21 -11.76 -2.80
N TYR A 33 -11.45 -10.59 -2.22
CA TYR A 33 -12.68 -10.34 -1.47
C TYR A 33 -13.85 -10.12 -2.43
N ARG A 34 -14.80 -11.06 -2.47
CA ARG A 34 -15.91 -11.07 -3.44
C ARG A 34 -16.83 -9.85 -3.38
N ARG A 35 -16.85 -9.16 -2.27
CA ARG A 35 -17.69 -7.96 -2.05
C ARG A 35 -16.88 -6.67 -2.00
N LEU A 36 -15.71 -6.66 -2.62
CA LEU A 36 -14.86 -5.47 -2.65
C LEU A 36 -15.56 -4.30 -3.35
N ASP A 37 -16.24 -4.58 -4.46
CA ASP A 37 -16.93 -3.54 -5.23
C ASP A 37 -18.09 -2.92 -4.42
N ASP A 38 -18.84 -3.72 -3.62
CA ASP A 38 -19.85 -3.20 -2.68
C ASP A 38 -19.24 -2.28 -1.61
N ILE A 39 -18.01 -2.58 -1.18
CA ILE A 39 -17.29 -1.76 -0.20
C ILE A 39 -16.79 -0.46 -0.83
N ILE A 40 -16.26 -0.52 -2.05
CA ILE A 40 -15.84 0.66 -2.81
C ILE A 40 -17.04 1.60 -3.02
N ASP A 41 -18.17 1.06 -3.46
CA ASP A 41 -19.38 1.84 -3.66
C ASP A 41 -19.84 2.51 -2.35
N TYR A 42 -19.83 1.77 -1.26
CA TYR A 42 -20.23 2.29 0.06
C TYR A 42 -19.30 3.40 0.59
N ILE A 43 -17.99 3.31 0.33
CA ILE A 43 -17.04 4.36 0.69
C ILE A 43 -17.24 5.59 -0.21
N ALA A 44 -17.45 5.38 -1.52
CA ALA A 44 -17.67 6.45 -2.50
C ALA A 44 -18.94 7.25 -2.20
N GLU A 45 -20.04 6.61 -1.74
CA GLU A 45 -21.27 7.27 -1.30
C GLU A 45 -21.04 8.28 -0.15
N LYS A 46 -19.95 8.11 0.62
CA LYS A 46 -19.56 9.01 1.72
C LYS A 46 -18.58 10.11 1.29
N ASN A 47 -18.22 10.19 0.01
CA ASN A 47 -17.23 11.11 -0.55
C ASN A 47 -15.83 10.98 0.11
N ILE A 48 -15.48 9.77 0.53
CA ILE A 48 -14.14 9.46 1.08
C ILE A 48 -13.25 8.98 -0.06
N ASN A 49 -12.04 9.52 -0.16
CA ASN A 49 -11.07 9.08 -1.15
C ASN A 49 -10.68 7.61 -0.93
N ILE A 50 -10.58 6.85 -2.01
CA ILE A 50 -10.25 5.42 -1.96
C ILE A 50 -8.90 5.18 -2.65
N SER A 51 -8.01 4.47 -1.98
CA SER A 51 -6.87 3.83 -2.63
C SER A 51 -6.87 2.32 -2.35
N ILE A 52 -6.32 1.56 -3.29
CA ILE A 52 -6.26 0.09 -3.20
C ILE A 52 -4.82 -0.34 -3.41
N ILE A 53 -4.32 -1.25 -2.57
CA ILE A 53 -3.02 -1.90 -2.78
C ILE A 53 -3.26 -3.36 -3.12
N THR A 54 -2.75 -3.79 -4.27
CA THR A 54 -2.93 -5.15 -4.80
C THR A 54 -1.62 -5.67 -5.40
N ASN A 55 -1.51 -6.99 -5.55
CA ASN A 55 -0.46 -7.60 -6.36
C ASN A 55 -0.72 -7.47 -7.87
N GLY A 56 -1.91 -7.03 -8.27
CA GLY A 56 -2.29 -6.80 -9.66
C GLY A 56 -2.78 -8.04 -10.44
N ALA A 57 -2.56 -9.25 -9.94
CA ALA A 57 -2.85 -10.48 -10.68
C ALA A 57 -4.34 -10.67 -11.03
N LEU A 58 -5.24 -10.14 -10.22
CA LEU A 58 -6.69 -10.23 -10.40
C LEU A 58 -7.33 -8.93 -10.94
N LEU A 59 -6.51 -7.94 -11.34
CA LEU A 59 -7.02 -6.75 -12.01
C LEU A 59 -7.56 -7.10 -13.39
N THR A 60 -8.65 -6.47 -13.79
CA THR A 60 -9.20 -6.51 -15.14
C THR A 60 -9.58 -5.12 -15.61
N GLU A 61 -9.56 -4.90 -16.92
CA GLU A 61 -9.93 -3.60 -17.52
C GLU A 61 -11.36 -3.20 -17.17
N GLU A 62 -12.29 -4.17 -17.13
CA GLU A 62 -13.69 -3.94 -16.77
C GLU A 62 -13.81 -3.45 -15.32
N ARG A 63 -13.07 -4.06 -14.41
CA ARG A 63 -13.09 -3.69 -12.99
C ARG A 63 -12.51 -2.30 -12.76
N ILE A 64 -11.38 -2.02 -13.41
CA ILE A 64 -10.75 -0.69 -13.38
C ILE A 64 -11.72 0.37 -13.93
N ALA A 65 -12.39 0.10 -15.05
CA ALA A 65 -13.37 1.01 -15.63
C ALA A 65 -14.56 1.26 -14.69
N ALA A 66 -15.03 0.24 -13.97
CA ALA A 66 -16.11 0.37 -12.99
C ALA A 66 -15.72 1.22 -11.75
N TRP A 67 -14.43 1.35 -11.48
CA TRP A 67 -13.89 2.14 -10.38
C TRP A 67 -13.59 3.60 -10.76
N SER A 68 -13.67 3.95 -12.06
CA SER A 68 -13.48 5.34 -12.52
C SER A 68 -14.40 6.30 -11.77
N GLY A 69 -13.84 7.41 -11.28
CA GLY A 69 -14.56 8.40 -10.47
C GLY A 69 -14.84 7.99 -9.01
N LYS A 70 -14.48 6.75 -8.60
CA LYS A 70 -14.65 6.26 -7.22
C LYS A 70 -13.31 6.03 -6.53
N VAL A 71 -12.38 5.39 -7.24
CA VAL A 71 -11.03 5.08 -6.73
C VAL A 71 -10.06 6.14 -7.22
N ALA A 72 -9.37 6.80 -6.29
CA ALA A 72 -8.42 7.84 -6.62
C ALA A 72 -7.04 7.26 -7.02
N MET A 73 -6.65 6.11 -6.47
CA MET A 73 -5.34 5.52 -6.70
C MET A 73 -5.37 4.00 -6.60
N ILE A 74 -4.69 3.33 -7.51
CA ILE A 74 -4.39 1.89 -7.43
C ILE A 74 -2.88 1.72 -7.29
N GLY A 75 -2.46 1.10 -6.18
CA GLY A 75 -1.08 0.71 -5.94
C GLY A 75 -0.85 -0.74 -6.34
N ILE A 76 0.09 -0.99 -7.23
CA ILE A 76 0.50 -2.34 -7.60
C ILE A 76 1.83 -2.63 -6.90
N SER A 77 1.91 -3.80 -6.25
CA SER A 77 3.14 -4.25 -5.60
C SER A 77 3.96 -5.09 -6.58
N ILE A 78 5.17 -4.61 -6.93
CA ILE A 78 6.09 -5.27 -7.85
C ILE A 78 7.49 -5.19 -7.23
N ASP A 79 8.04 -6.32 -6.84
CA ASP A 79 9.33 -6.36 -6.14
C ASP A 79 10.46 -6.84 -7.04
N ALA A 80 10.18 -7.62 -8.08
CA ALA A 80 11.15 -8.11 -9.06
C ALA A 80 10.55 -8.28 -10.44
N ILE A 81 11.41 -8.45 -11.46
CA ILE A 81 11.05 -8.86 -12.82
C ILE A 81 11.29 -10.36 -12.98
N ASN A 82 12.32 -10.86 -12.27
CA ASN A 82 12.75 -12.24 -12.34
C ASN A 82 11.82 -13.12 -11.49
N ALA A 83 11.22 -14.14 -12.11
CA ALA A 83 10.34 -15.09 -11.42
C ALA A 83 11.01 -15.79 -10.24
N ASP A 84 12.30 -16.12 -10.33
CA ASP A 84 13.03 -16.75 -9.23
C ASP A 84 13.18 -15.80 -8.03
N ALA A 85 13.42 -14.51 -8.28
CA ALA A 85 13.46 -13.50 -7.22
C ALA A 85 12.07 -13.32 -6.58
N ASP A 86 11.00 -13.22 -7.38
CA ASP A 86 9.62 -13.14 -6.88
C ASP A 86 9.26 -14.36 -6.02
N ILE A 87 9.60 -15.56 -6.46
CA ILE A 87 9.38 -16.79 -5.69
C ILE A 87 10.17 -16.75 -4.37
N HIS A 88 11.41 -16.29 -4.41
CA HIS A 88 12.28 -16.22 -3.21
C HIS A 88 11.72 -15.26 -2.15
N ILE A 89 11.15 -14.14 -2.56
CA ILE A 89 10.53 -13.16 -1.64
C ILE A 89 9.05 -13.45 -1.35
N GLY A 90 8.50 -14.54 -1.87
CA GLY A 90 7.12 -14.96 -1.62
C GLY A 90 6.06 -14.23 -2.46
N ARG A 91 6.45 -13.58 -3.57
CA ARG A 91 5.55 -12.92 -4.53
C ARG A 91 5.03 -13.90 -5.60
N CYS A 92 4.55 -15.05 -5.16
CA CYS A 92 3.98 -16.07 -6.05
C CYS A 92 2.71 -16.69 -5.43
N ASP A 93 1.93 -17.37 -6.28
CA ASP A 93 0.81 -18.18 -5.81
C ASP A 93 1.29 -19.55 -5.28
N ALA A 94 0.36 -20.38 -4.83
CA ALA A 94 0.65 -21.73 -4.33
C ALA A 94 1.28 -22.66 -5.39
N LEU A 95 1.15 -22.31 -6.67
CA LEU A 95 1.75 -23.04 -7.81
C LEU A 95 3.05 -22.39 -8.29
N LYS A 96 3.57 -21.41 -7.57
CA LYS A 96 4.76 -20.62 -7.90
C LYS A 96 4.64 -19.81 -9.20
N ASN A 97 3.42 -19.41 -9.58
CA ASN A 97 3.23 -18.45 -10.66
C ASN A 97 3.48 -17.04 -10.13
N THR A 98 4.23 -16.25 -10.87
CA THR A 98 4.52 -14.84 -10.60
C THR A 98 3.67 -13.95 -11.50
N ASN A 99 3.70 -12.64 -11.26
CA ASN A 99 2.96 -11.70 -12.09
C ASN A 99 3.56 -11.62 -13.50
N ASP A 100 2.69 -11.59 -14.50
CA ASP A 100 3.05 -11.34 -15.89
C ASP A 100 3.20 -9.82 -16.12
N LEU A 101 4.40 -9.37 -16.46
CA LEU A 101 4.68 -7.96 -16.73
C LEU A 101 3.83 -7.39 -17.87
N GLU A 102 3.54 -8.18 -18.92
CA GLU A 102 2.67 -7.72 -20.00
C GLU A 102 1.24 -7.47 -19.50
N HIS A 103 0.75 -8.32 -18.59
CA HIS A 103 -0.54 -8.09 -17.94
C HIS A 103 -0.51 -6.78 -17.13
N LEU A 104 0.52 -6.56 -16.33
CA LEU A 104 0.65 -5.34 -15.51
C LEU A 104 0.73 -4.08 -16.37
N ILE A 105 1.43 -4.12 -17.51
CA ILE A 105 1.48 -3.00 -18.48
C ILE A 105 0.07 -2.71 -19.05
N ARG A 106 -0.70 -3.74 -19.39
CA ARG A 106 -2.09 -3.54 -19.85
C ARG A 106 -2.94 -2.90 -18.74
N MET A 107 -2.82 -3.37 -17.51
CA MET A 107 -3.55 -2.82 -16.38
C MET A 107 -3.15 -1.37 -16.07
N ALA A 108 -1.87 -1.03 -16.13
CA ALA A 108 -1.38 0.34 -15.98
C ALA A 108 -2.04 1.29 -17.01
N LYS A 109 -2.08 0.88 -18.29
CA LYS A 109 -2.76 1.66 -19.33
C LYS A 109 -4.26 1.83 -19.06
N ALA A 110 -4.93 0.79 -18.56
CA ALA A 110 -6.35 0.86 -18.19
C ALA A 110 -6.57 1.80 -17.00
N ILE A 111 -5.69 1.78 -15.98
CA ILE A 111 -5.73 2.65 -14.81
C ILE A 111 -5.62 4.11 -15.24
N HIS A 112 -4.62 4.47 -16.06
CA HIS A 112 -4.47 5.82 -16.59
C HIS A 112 -5.68 6.25 -17.44
N LYS A 113 -6.18 5.36 -18.31
CA LYS A 113 -7.36 5.64 -19.14
C LYS A 113 -8.62 5.91 -18.30
N ALA A 114 -8.74 5.28 -17.13
CA ALA A 114 -9.84 5.48 -16.21
C ALA A 114 -9.70 6.78 -15.37
N GLY A 115 -8.61 7.53 -15.51
CA GLY A 115 -8.30 8.71 -14.71
C GLY A 115 -7.91 8.41 -13.27
N ILE A 116 -7.48 7.17 -12.99
CA ILE A 116 -7.04 6.71 -11.68
C ILE A 116 -5.53 6.87 -11.61
N LYS A 117 -4.98 7.36 -10.50
CA LYS A 117 -3.52 7.44 -10.30
C LYS A 117 -2.93 6.04 -10.10
N LEU A 118 -1.80 5.77 -10.78
CA LEU A 118 -1.05 4.53 -10.60
C LEU A 118 0.08 4.74 -9.60
N LYS A 119 0.13 3.88 -8.59
CA LYS A 119 1.24 3.80 -7.66
C LYS A 119 1.95 2.45 -7.81
N ILE A 120 3.27 2.46 -7.78
CA ILE A 120 4.06 1.23 -7.66
C ILE A 120 4.70 1.18 -6.28
N ASN A 121 4.58 0.04 -5.60
CA ASN A 121 5.32 -0.23 -4.38
C ASN A 121 6.34 -1.32 -4.66
N THR A 122 7.60 -1.08 -4.36
CA THR A 122 8.69 -2.05 -4.44
C THR A 122 9.33 -2.20 -3.07
N VAL A 123 9.26 -3.39 -2.50
CA VAL A 123 10.01 -3.72 -1.29
C VAL A 123 11.42 -4.13 -1.69
N VAL A 124 12.40 -3.35 -1.25
CA VAL A 124 13.82 -3.60 -1.55
C VAL A 124 14.38 -4.57 -0.52
N SER A 125 14.88 -5.69 -1.01
CA SER A 125 15.50 -6.77 -0.24
C SER A 125 16.75 -7.28 -0.94
N LYS A 126 17.57 -8.10 -0.29
CA LYS A 126 18.75 -8.70 -0.94
C LYS A 126 18.41 -9.55 -2.16
N ALA A 127 17.19 -10.06 -2.26
CA ALA A 127 16.77 -10.91 -3.38
C ALA A 127 16.57 -10.12 -4.69
N ASN A 128 16.37 -8.79 -4.63
CA ASN A 128 16.10 -7.96 -5.81
C ASN A 128 17.11 -6.81 -6.02
N LEU A 129 18.24 -6.78 -5.30
CA LEU A 129 19.24 -5.71 -5.43
C LEU A 129 19.78 -5.56 -6.86
N ASP A 130 19.92 -6.68 -7.57
CA ASP A 130 20.47 -6.70 -8.92
C ASP A 130 19.43 -6.45 -10.02
N GLU A 131 18.13 -6.38 -9.67
CA GLU A 131 17.04 -6.16 -10.63
C GLU A 131 17.14 -4.79 -11.32
N ASP A 132 16.80 -4.76 -12.61
CA ASP A 132 16.60 -3.53 -13.39
C ASP A 132 15.13 -3.10 -13.33
N MET A 133 14.73 -2.58 -12.18
CA MET A 133 13.36 -2.12 -11.98
C MET A 133 13.05 -0.80 -12.72
N LEU A 134 14.08 -0.04 -13.12
CA LEU A 134 13.87 1.20 -13.87
C LEU A 134 13.12 0.94 -15.17
N SER A 135 13.48 -0.12 -15.91
CA SER A 135 12.78 -0.50 -17.15
C SER A 135 11.30 -0.83 -16.93
N VAL A 136 10.95 -1.40 -15.77
CA VAL A 136 9.55 -1.64 -15.37
C VAL A 136 8.81 -0.35 -15.11
N TYR A 137 9.43 0.56 -14.34
CA TYR A 137 8.81 1.85 -14.02
C TYR A 137 8.59 2.71 -15.28
N GLU A 138 9.54 2.72 -16.20
CA GLU A 138 9.41 3.36 -17.50
C GLU A 138 8.26 2.79 -18.35
N ALA A 139 8.06 1.47 -18.30
CA ALA A 139 6.96 0.81 -19.02
C ALA A 139 5.59 1.05 -18.40
N LEU A 140 5.50 1.13 -17.06
CA LEU A 140 4.26 1.31 -16.30
C LEU A 140 3.87 2.78 -16.12
N LYS A 141 4.85 3.70 -16.11
CA LYS A 141 4.69 5.16 -15.93
C LYS A 141 3.86 5.50 -14.68
N PRO A 142 4.30 5.11 -13.48
CA PRO A 142 3.53 5.40 -12.28
C PRO A 142 3.48 6.90 -11.98
N ASP A 143 2.35 7.38 -11.44
CA ASP A 143 2.23 8.72 -10.86
C ASP A 143 2.97 8.83 -9.53
N ARG A 144 3.14 7.68 -8.84
CA ARG A 144 3.90 7.57 -7.58
C ARG A 144 4.69 6.28 -7.55
N LEU A 145 5.97 6.38 -7.24
CA LEU A 145 6.86 5.24 -6.97
C LEU A 145 7.26 5.24 -5.49
N LYS A 146 7.02 4.13 -4.81
CA LYS A 146 7.44 3.95 -3.43
C LYS A 146 8.47 2.83 -3.34
N LEU A 147 9.70 3.18 -2.93
CA LEU A 147 10.76 2.23 -2.66
C LEU A 147 10.85 2.01 -1.15
N ILE A 148 10.49 0.83 -0.71
CA ILE A 148 10.31 0.47 0.69
C ILE A 148 11.48 -0.41 1.12
N TYR A 149 12.26 0.03 2.10
CA TYR A 149 13.22 -0.85 2.74
C TYR A 149 12.48 -1.99 3.45
N ILE A 150 12.86 -3.25 3.23
CA ILE A 150 12.19 -4.39 3.85
C ILE A 150 12.07 -4.20 5.36
N HIS A 151 10.89 -4.39 5.89
CA HIS A 151 10.58 -4.20 7.30
C HIS A 151 10.18 -5.52 7.96
N VAL A 152 10.86 -5.84 9.06
CA VAL A 152 10.54 -7.03 9.86
C VAL A 152 9.50 -6.67 10.91
N VAL A 153 8.39 -7.40 10.92
CA VAL A 153 7.34 -7.30 11.92
C VAL A 153 7.36 -8.57 12.77
N HIS A 154 7.59 -8.42 14.06
CA HIS A 154 7.67 -9.53 15.00
C HIS A 154 6.40 -10.40 14.96
N ASN A 155 6.59 -11.72 14.99
CA ASN A 155 5.52 -12.73 14.90
C ASN A 155 4.72 -12.73 13.58
N VAL A 156 5.06 -11.89 12.60
CA VAL A 156 4.40 -11.85 11.28
C VAL A 156 5.33 -12.37 10.20
N ASN A 157 6.52 -11.79 10.07
CA ASN A 157 7.53 -12.17 9.07
C ASN A 157 8.96 -12.28 9.66
N GLU A 158 9.08 -12.51 10.96
CA GLU A 158 10.35 -12.66 11.67
C GLU A 158 10.88 -14.09 11.56
N TRP A 159 11.12 -14.53 10.32
CA TRP A 159 11.72 -15.83 10.05
C TRP A 159 13.22 -15.67 9.73
N PRO A 160 14.06 -16.69 9.97
CA PRO A 160 15.48 -16.62 9.60
C PRO A 160 15.68 -16.23 8.13
N GLU A 161 14.86 -16.78 7.24
CA GLU A 161 14.89 -16.49 5.81
C GLU A 161 14.60 -15.02 5.51
N THR A 162 13.68 -14.39 6.23
CA THR A 162 13.39 -12.95 6.08
C THR A 162 14.55 -12.10 6.59
N MET A 163 15.19 -12.50 7.68
CA MET A 163 16.35 -11.79 8.21
C MET A 163 17.53 -11.80 7.23
N ASP A 164 17.71 -12.89 6.49
CA ASP A 164 18.72 -13.02 5.45
C ASP A 164 18.47 -12.10 4.24
N LEU A 165 17.21 -11.67 4.05
CA LEU A 165 16.80 -10.75 2.98
C LEU A 165 17.04 -9.27 3.28
N ILE A 166 17.40 -8.91 4.51
CA ILE A 166 17.58 -7.49 4.89
C ILE A 166 18.87 -6.95 4.25
N PRO A 167 18.78 -5.94 3.36
CA PRO A 167 19.96 -5.30 2.79
C PRO A 167 20.63 -4.38 3.81
N THR A 168 21.88 -4.06 3.60
CA THR A 168 22.51 -2.92 4.27
C THR A 168 21.90 -1.61 3.76
N VAL A 169 22.06 -0.53 4.53
CA VAL A 169 21.63 0.83 4.08
C VAL A 169 22.38 1.23 2.81
N GLY A 170 23.63 0.84 2.65
CA GLY A 170 24.43 1.10 1.45
C GLY A 170 23.85 0.40 0.22
N GLU A 171 23.51 -0.89 0.33
CA GLU A 171 22.87 -1.66 -0.76
C GLU A 171 21.50 -1.07 -1.13
N TYR A 172 20.68 -0.72 -0.15
CA TYR A 172 19.41 -0.06 -0.41
C TYR A 172 19.61 1.26 -1.18
N ASN A 173 20.53 2.12 -0.75
CA ASN A 173 20.81 3.38 -1.43
C ASN A 173 21.30 3.15 -2.87
N GLN A 174 22.14 2.14 -3.10
CA GLN A 174 22.60 1.78 -4.45
C GLN A 174 21.45 1.31 -5.33
N PHE A 175 20.52 0.49 -4.79
CA PHE A 175 19.30 0.09 -5.50
C PHE A 175 18.45 1.31 -5.88
N VAL A 176 18.24 2.24 -4.92
CA VAL A 176 17.47 3.49 -5.15
C VAL A 176 18.09 4.30 -6.29
N GLU A 177 19.40 4.56 -6.26
CA GLU A 177 20.08 5.34 -7.30
C GLU A 177 20.02 4.66 -8.67
N LYS A 178 20.17 3.34 -8.72
CA LYS A 178 20.09 2.54 -9.97
C LYS A 178 18.68 2.58 -10.58
N ASN A 179 17.64 2.56 -9.75
CA ASN A 179 16.26 2.36 -10.14
C ASN A 179 15.39 3.63 -9.95
N ARG A 180 16.02 4.80 -9.84
CA ARG A 180 15.34 6.07 -9.62
C ARG A 180 14.51 6.46 -10.85
N TYR A 181 13.20 6.62 -10.66
CA TYR A 181 12.28 7.08 -11.69
C TYR A 181 11.49 8.29 -11.18
N GLU A 182 11.60 9.44 -11.87
CA GLU A 182 11.02 10.72 -11.45
C GLU A 182 10.30 11.45 -12.61
N GLU A 183 10.18 10.83 -13.78
CA GLU A 183 9.49 11.44 -14.90
C GLU A 183 7.99 11.56 -14.66
N ASN A 184 7.51 12.74 -14.26
CA ASN A 184 6.13 13.00 -13.84
C ASN A 184 5.65 12.04 -12.72
N CYS A 185 6.56 11.65 -11.83
CA CYS A 185 6.36 10.64 -10.81
C CYS A 185 6.87 11.14 -9.46
N GLU A 186 6.03 11.05 -8.45
CA GLU A 186 6.43 11.30 -7.06
C GLU A 186 7.22 10.10 -6.52
N LEU A 187 8.49 10.31 -6.20
CA LEU A 187 9.34 9.28 -5.59
C LEU A 187 9.28 9.37 -4.06
N VAL A 188 8.82 8.30 -3.43
CA VAL A 188 8.76 8.17 -1.96
C VAL A 188 9.71 7.07 -1.49
N LEU A 189 10.63 7.42 -0.59
CA LEU A 189 11.55 6.47 0.03
C LEU A 189 11.06 6.17 1.45
N GLU A 190 10.85 4.89 1.77
CA GLU A 190 10.43 4.48 3.12
C GLU A 190 11.47 3.57 3.77
N ARG A 191 11.99 4.03 4.90
CA ARG A 191 12.86 3.26 5.79
C ARG A 191 12.11 2.87 7.07
N PRO A 192 12.53 1.81 7.79
CA PRO A 192 11.84 1.35 8.99
C PRO A 192 11.58 2.44 10.02
N MET A 193 12.56 3.33 10.26
CA MET A 193 12.43 4.43 11.23
C MET A 193 11.37 5.48 10.83
N GLU A 194 11.11 5.65 9.53
CA GLU A 194 10.11 6.58 9.00
C GLU A 194 8.70 6.00 9.08
N MET A 195 8.58 4.68 8.98
CA MET A 195 7.29 3.97 9.07
C MET A 195 6.79 3.82 10.50
N GLU A 196 7.70 3.87 11.47
CA GLU A 196 7.37 3.63 12.86
C GLU A 196 6.44 4.69 13.44
N ASN A 197 5.32 4.25 14.04
CA ASN A 197 4.28 5.10 14.62
C ASN A 197 3.61 6.08 13.64
N SER A 198 3.77 5.91 12.34
CA SER A 198 3.25 6.83 11.35
C SER A 198 2.16 6.23 10.45
N TYR A 199 1.81 4.96 10.69
CA TYR A 199 0.65 4.30 10.11
C TYR A 199 -0.19 3.69 11.22
N PHE A 200 -1.47 3.97 11.19
CA PHE A 200 -2.45 3.16 11.91
C PHE A 200 -3.28 2.36 10.93
N MET A 201 -3.71 1.21 11.37
CA MET A 201 -4.44 0.25 10.56
C MET A 201 -5.70 -0.18 11.31
N ILE A 202 -6.75 -0.50 10.55
CA ILE A 202 -7.99 -1.04 11.11
C ILE A 202 -8.26 -2.34 10.37
N ASN A 203 -8.32 -3.46 11.09
CA ASN A 203 -8.63 -4.73 10.48
C ASN A 203 -10.15 -4.90 10.21
N PRO A 204 -10.57 -5.92 9.43
CA PRO A 204 -11.99 -6.12 9.12
C PRO A 204 -12.91 -6.34 10.33
N HIS A 205 -12.38 -6.61 11.50
CA HIS A 205 -13.11 -6.76 12.76
C HIS A 205 -13.19 -5.45 13.56
N GLY A 206 -12.63 -4.35 13.02
CA GLY A 206 -12.64 -3.03 13.63
C GLY A 206 -11.50 -2.78 14.63
N GLU A 207 -10.60 -3.74 14.84
CA GLU A 207 -9.47 -3.53 15.73
C GLU A 207 -8.50 -2.51 15.14
N VAL A 208 -8.18 -1.47 15.90
CA VAL A 208 -7.23 -0.41 15.54
C VAL A 208 -5.87 -0.75 16.12
N TYR A 209 -4.85 -0.76 15.27
CA TYR A 209 -3.48 -1.06 15.65
C TYR A 209 -2.47 -0.18 14.94
N ILE A 210 -1.29 -0.09 15.51
CA ILE A 210 -0.14 0.63 14.97
C ILE A 210 1.09 -0.26 15.05
N ASN A 211 1.98 -0.14 14.09
CA ASN A 211 3.28 -0.78 14.16
C ASN A 211 4.22 0.11 14.98
N CYS A 212 4.70 -0.43 16.10
CA CYS A 212 5.65 0.22 17.00
C CYS A 212 6.84 -0.71 17.21
N PHE A 213 8.04 -0.34 16.75
CA PHE A 213 9.26 -1.16 16.82
C PHE A 213 9.09 -2.58 16.28
N GLY A 214 8.41 -2.73 15.13
CA GLY A 214 8.13 -4.04 14.55
C GLY A 214 7.05 -4.85 15.29
N LEU A 215 6.39 -4.29 16.31
CA LEU A 215 5.28 -4.93 17.02
C LEU A 215 3.95 -4.31 16.64
N GLU A 216 2.98 -5.15 16.27
CA GLU A 216 1.60 -4.70 16.11
C GLU A 216 0.94 -4.56 17.49
N LYS A 217 0.66 -3.33 17.89
CA LYS A 217 -0.02 -3.03 19.16
C LYS A 217 -1.43 -2.57 18.91
N LYS A 218 -2.41 -3.26 19.52
CA LYS A 218 -3.83 -2.92 19.47
C LYS A 218 -4.17 -1.84 20.51
N TYR A 219 -5.04 -0.88 20.12
CA TYR A 219 -5.42 0.25 20.94
C TYR A 219 -6.92 0.37 21.20
N GLY A 220 -7.75 -0.37 20.45
CA GLY A 220 -9.18 -0.38 20.63
C GLY A 220 -9.91 -1.01 19.46
N ASN A 221 -11.23 -0.85 19.43
CA ASN A 221 -12.05 -1.37 18.35
C ASN A 221 -13.07 -0.31 17.90
N SER A 222 -12.92 0.15 16.66
CA SER A 222 -13.71 1.22 16.04
C SER A 222 -15.20 0.91 15.86
N ILE A 223 -15.63 -0.35 16.06
CA ILE A 223 -17.05 -0.75 16.02
C ILE A 223 -17.73 -0.48 17.36
N TYR A 224 -16.98 -0.45 18.45
CA TYR A 224 -17.51 -0.40 19.81
C TYR A 224 -17.18 0.88 20.56
N GLU A 225 -16.20 1.64 20.09
CA GLU A 225 -15.78 2.90 20.71
C GLU A 225 -15.42 3.96 19.64
N PRO A 226 -15.56 5.26 19.92
CA PRO A 226 -15.23 6.33 18.99
C PRO A 226 -13.77 6.32 18.59
N LEU A 227 -13.46 6.54 17.30
CA LEU A 227 -12.08 6.64 16.82
C LEU A 227 -11.30 7.79 17.47
N SER A 228 -11.95 8.90 17.82
CA SER A 228 -11.34 10.01 18.55
C SER A 228 -10.75 9.58 19.89
N GLU A 229 -11.44 8.71 20.63
CA GLU A 229 -10.95 8.15 21.89
C GLU A 229 -9.79 7.18 21.66
N ILE A 230 -9.87 6.32 20.63
CA ILE A 230 -8.77 5.42 20.27
C ILE A 230 -7.54 6.22 19.88
N PHE A 231 -7.69 7.22 19.02
CA PHE A 231 -6.56 8.03 18.53
C PHE A 231 -5.89 8.87 19.62
N SER A 232 -6.63 9.29 20.65
CA SER A 232 -6.02 9.96 21.80
C SER A 232 -4.99 9.10 22.54
N ARG A 233 -5.04 7.79 22.38
CA ARG A 233 -4.15 6.79 23.01
C ARG A 233 -3.06 6.27 22.09
N LEU A 234 -3.15 6.58 20.77
CA LEU A 234 -2.16 6.12 19.79
C LEU A 234 -0.87 6.95 19.91
N PRO A 235 0.30 6.33 19.89
CA PRO A 235 1.57 7.04 19.78
C PRO A 235 1.84 7.50 18.33
N PHE A 236 0.82 8.10 17.68
CA PHE A 236 0.91 8.47 16.27
C PHE A 236 1.79 9.69 16.07
N ASP A 237 2.83 9.55 15.26
CA ASP A 237 3.74 10.62 14.88
C ASP A 237 3.26 11.32 13.61
N LYS A 238 2.42 12.35 13.79
CA LYS A 238 1.88 13.15 12.68
C LYS A 238 2.98 13.80 11.84
N LYS A 239 4.11 14.21 12.44
CA LYS A 239 5.20 14.83 11.68
C LYS A 239 5.83 13.85 10.70
N LYS A 240 6.08 12.61 11.14
CA LYS A 240 6.57 11.56 10.23
C LYS A 240 5.58 11.23 9.13
N PHE A 241 4.28 11.26 9.44
CA PHE A 241 3.23 11.08 8.45
C PHE A 241 3.24 12.22 7.42
N ASP A 242 3.19 13.46 7.87
CA ASP A 242 3.13 14.65 7.00
C ASP A 242 4.36 14.73 6.08
N LEU A 243 5.58 14.54 6.61
CA LEU A 243 6.82 14.57 5.81
C LEU A 243 6.84 13.62 4.61
N ARG A 244 6.01 12.55 4.62
CA ARG A 244 5.91 11.61 3.50
C ARG A 244 4.83 11.98 2.51
N TYR A 245 3.91 12.86 2.91
CA TYR A 245 2.70 13.20 2.15
C TYR A 245 2.52 14.71 2.03
N GLU A 246 3.56 15.53 2.28
CA GLU A 246 3.51 16.99 2.18
C GLU A 246 3.06 17.47 0.77
N ASP A 247 3.20 16.62 -0.26
CA ASP A 247 2.75 16.91 -1.62
C ASP A 247 1.35 16.36 -1.95
N GLU A 248 0.63 15.77 -1.00
CA GLU A 248 -0.75 15.28 -1.20
C GLU A 248 -1.83 16.37 -1.06
N THR A 249 -1.48 17.64 -0.98
CA THR A 249 -2.44 18.74 -1.09
C THR A 249 -2.91 18.83 -2.54
N ILE A 250 -3.93 18.06 -2.88
CA ILE A 250 -4.74 18.24 -4.08
C ILE A 250 -6.10 18.76 -3.65
#